data_f3e43a8392ac916da91ca3b0d7c117de
#
_entry.id   f3e43a8392ac916da91ca3b0d7c117de
#
_cell.length_a   1.000
_cell.length_b   1.000
_cell.length_c   1.000
_cell.angle_alpha   90.00
_cell.angle_beta   90.00
_cell.angle_gamma   90.00
#
_symmetry.space_group_name_H-M   'P 1'
#
loop_
_entity.id
_entity.type
_entity.pdbx_description
1 polymer ?
#
loop_
_entity_poly.entity_id
_entity_poly.type
_entity_poly.pdbx_seq_one_letter_code
_entity_poly.pdbx_strand_id
1 'polypeptide(L)'
;KIVAERRTAPPSATSALVAKAVAFLQANYTDPNLTVGSLAKYTYTSREHLSRAFKTYTMESVHGYLTNLRMQHCRRAIAAGASVLDACNASGFTNYTSFLKTFRSLYGITPSEYRNQLRRTPERVHSTP
;
A
#
# COMPACT_ATOMS: atom_id res chain seq x y z
N LYS A 1 -22.00 -2.45 26.70
CA LYS A 1 -21.24 -2.75 27.90
C LYS A 1 -20.12 -3.75 27.63
N ILE A 2 -20.47 -4.88 27.04
CA ILE A 2 -19.45 -5.85 26.64
C ILE A 2 -18.50 -5.21 25.64
N VAL A 3 -19.04 -4.41 24.74
CA VAL A 3 -18.23 -3.69 23.77
C VAL A 3 -17.26 -2.74 24.46
N ALA A 4 -17.73 -2.05 25.51
CA ALA A 4 -16.86 -1.17 26.26
C ALA A 4 -15.73 -1.94 26.93
N GLU A 5 -16.04 -3.12 27.48
CA GLU A 5 -15.01 -3.95 28.10
C GLU A 5 -13.96 -4.38 27.08
N ARG A 6 -14.40 -4.77 25.89
CA ARG A 6 -13.44 -5.16 24.86
C ARG A 6 -12.55 -4.00 24.45
N ARG A 7 -13.11 -2.79 24.38
CA ARG A 7 -12.31 -1.62 24.03
C ARG A 7 -11.26 -1.30 25.06
N THR A 8 -11.54 -1.62 26.32
CA THR A 8 -10.60 -1.33 27.39
C THR A 8 -9.62 -2.46 27.64
N ALA A 9 -9.85 -3.62 27.04
CA ALA A 9 -8.92 -4.74 27.18
C ALA A 9 -7.61 -4.43 26.46
N PRO A 10 -6.48 -4.83 27.04
CA PRO A 10 -5.20 -4.63 26.34
C PRO A 10 -5.17 -5.48 25.09
N PRO A 11 -4.51 -5.01 24.03
CA PRO A 11 -4.39 -5.81 22.83
C PRO A 11 -3.53 -7.04 23.09
N SER A 12 -3.80 -8.10 22.34
CA SER A 12 -2.97 -9.29 22.43
C SER A 12 -1.59 -8.97 21.86
N ALA A 13 -0.61 -9.82 22.19
CA ALA A 13 0.73 -9.68 21.63
C ALA A 13 0.69 -9.75 20.11
N THR A 14 -0.17 -10.60 19.55
CA THR A 14 -0.29 -10.74 18.10
C THR A 14 -0.88 -9.49 17.46
N SER A 15 -1.93 -8.91 18.06
CA SER A 15 -2.52 -7.69 17.49
C SER A 15 -1.56 -6.51 17.61
N ALA A 16 -0.77 -6.45 18.69
CA ALA A 16 0.25 -5.42 18.84
C ALA A 16 1.34 -5.56 17.77
N LEU A 17 1.71 -6.81 17.46
CA LEU A 17 2.67 -7.09 16.40
C LEU A 17 2.18 -6.57 15.06
N VAL A 18 0.93 -6.86 14.74
CA VAL A 18 0.35 -6.42 13.47
C VAL A 18 0.25 -4.90 13.41
N ALA A 19 -0.16 -4.26 14.50
CA ALA A 19 -0.24 -2.80 14.55
C ALA A 19 1.13 -2.16 14.29
N LYS A 20 2.18 -2.73 14.87
CA LYS A 20 3.53 -2.25 14.67
C LYS A 20 3.97 -2.43 13.22
N ALA A 21 3.62 -3.57 12.63
CA ALA A 21 3.95 -3.85 11.24
C ALA A 21 3.24 -2.87 10.31
N VAL A 22 1.95 -2.62 10.54
CA VAL A 22 1.18 -1.67 9.73
C VAL A 22 1.79 -0.28 9.81
N ALA A 23 2.11 0.18 11.02
CA ALA A 23 2.71 1.51 11.18
C ALA A 23 4.05 1.62 10.45
N PHE A 24 4.86 0.56 10.51
CA PHE A 24 6.14 0.56 9.82
C PHE A 24 5.96 0.61 8.30
N LEU A 25 5.01 -0.16 7.78
CA LEU A 25 4.73 -0.15 6.35
C LEU A 25 4.26 1.23 5.90
N GLN A 26 3.35 1.85 6.66
CA GLN A 26 2.85 3.17 6.29
C GLN A 26 3.93 4.24 6.31
N ALA A 27 4.92 4.09 7.16
CA ALA A 27 6.01 5.05 7.25
C ALA A 27 7.12 4.81 6.23
N ASN A 28 7.23 3.59 5.69
CA ASN A 28 8.42 3.21 4.92
C ASN A 28 8.12 2.58 3.57
N TYR A 29 6.88 2.61 3.10
CA TYR A 29 6.52 1.88 1.88
C TYR A 29 7.24 2.37 0.63
N THR A 30 7.73 3.59 0.61
CA THR A 30 8.47 4.10 -0.55
C THR A 30 9.90 3.60 -0.62
N ASP A 31 10.38 2.94 0.42
CA ASP A 31 11.71 2.34 0.41
C ASP A 31 11.66 1.09 -0.47
N PRO A 32 12.40 1.08 -1.60
CA PRO A 32 12.35 -0.05 -2.52
C PRO A 32 12.94 -1.32 -1.93
N ASN A 33 13.73 -1.21 -0.85
CA ASN A 33 14.36 -2.36 -0.22
C ASN A 33 13.50 -3.00 0.85
N LEU A 34 12.33 -2.46 1.13
CA LEU A 34 11.43 -3.01 2.14
C LEU A 34 10.85 -4.34 1.66
N THR A 35 11.03 -5.38 2.47
CA THR A 35 10.53 -6.72 2.17
C THR A 35 9.82 -7.29 3.39
N VAL A 36 9.08 -8.39 3.19
CA VAL A 36 8.49 -9.10 4.31
C VAL A 36 9.56 -9.52 5.31
N GLY A 37 10.73 -9.93 4.79
CA GLY A 37 11.84 -10.30 5.67
C GLY A 37 12.34 -9.16 6.54
N SER A 38 12.50 -7.96 5.95
CA SER A 38 12.95 -6.82 6.74
C SER A 38 11.89 -6.41 7.77
N LEU A 39 10.63 -6.51 7.42
CA LEU A 39 9.54 -6.21 8.33
C LEU A 39 9.52 -7.22 9.49
N ALA A 40 9.72 -8.50 9.19
CA ALA A 40 9.78 -9.53 10.23
C ALA A 40 10.93 -9.26 11.20
N LYS A 41 12.09 -8.86 10.68
CA LYS A 41 13.21 -8.49 11.53
C LYS A 41 12.88 -7.31 12.43
N TYR A 42 12.25 -6.31 11.86
CA TYR A 42 11.87 -5.11 12.63
C TYR A 42 10.94 -5.46 13.78
N THR A 43 10.03 -6.42 13.55
CA THR A 43 9.06 -6.81 14.56
C THR A 43 9.52 -7.98 15.42
N TYR A 44 10.75 -8.43 15.23
CA TYR A 44 11.37 -9.51 16.00
C TYR A 44 10.55 -10.80 15.94
N THR A 45 10.16 -11.20 14.73
CA THR A 45 9.37 -12.40 14.55
C THR A 45 9.78 -13.09 13.23
N SER A 46 9.29 -14.31 13.03
CA SER A 46 9.53 -15.01 11.77
C SER A 46 8.60 -14.48 10.68
N ARG A 47 9.03 -14.66 9.43
CA ARG A 47 8.18 -14.26 8.31
C ARG A 47 6.86 -15.02 8.29
N GLU A 48 6.91 -16.30 8.64
CA GLU A 48 5.71 -17.14 8.66
C GLU A 48 4.70 -16.66 9.69
N HIS A 49 5.18 -16.37 10.89
CA HIS A 49 4.30 -15.91 11.96
C HIS A 49 3.72 -14.53 11.62
N LEU A 50 4.56 -13.62 11.14
CA LEU A 50 4.12 -12.30 10.74
C LEU A 50 3.07 -12.40 9.63
N SER A 51 3.32 -13.21 8.61
CA SER A 51 2.41 -13.34 7.48
C SER A 51 1.04 -13.84 7.91
N ARG A 52 1.01 -14.86 8.78
CA ARG A 52 -0.26 -15.39 9.27
C ARG A 52 -1.01 -14.38 10.13
N ALA A 53 -0.30 -13.74 11.04
CA ALA A 53 -0.92 -12.76 11.93
C ALA A 53 -1.45 -11.57 11.14
N PHE A 54 -0.65 -11.09 10.19
CA PHE A 54 -1.02 -9.94 9.38
C PHE A 54 -2.29 -10.23 8.58
N LYS A 55 -2.33 -11.39 7.92
CA LYS A 55 -3.50 -11.79 7.13
C LYS A 55 -4.74 -11.93 8.03
N THR A 56 -4.57 -12.48 9.20
CA THR A 56 -5.69 -12.68 10.12
C THR A 56 -6.30 -11.36 10.56
N TYR A 57 -5.47 -10.38 10.88
CA TYR A 57 -5.96 -9.12 11.45
C TYR A 57 -6.30 -8.06 10.39
N THR A 58 -5.62 -8.07 9.24
CA THR A 58 -5.88 -7.07 8.21
C THR A 58 -6.68 -7.59 7.03
N MET A 59 -6.83 -8.91 6.94
CA MET A 59 -7.49 -9.59 5.82
C MET A 59 -6.73 -9.43 4.50
N GLU A 60 -5.49 -8.94 4.56
CA GLU A 60 -4.61 -8.82 3.41
C GLU A 60 -3.25 -9.41 3.72
N SER A 61 -2.55 -9.88 2.68
CA SER A 61 -1.16 -10.26 2.85
C SER A 61 -0.30 -9.02 3.05
N VAL A 62 0.88 -9.20 3.66
CA VAL A 62 1.85 -8.10 3.79
C VAL A 62 2.18 -7.53 2.42
N HIS A 63 2.45 -8.42 1.45
CA HIS A 63 2.79 -7.99 0.10
C HIS A 63 1.66 -7.19 -0.54
N GLY A 64 0.42 -7.66 -0.41
CA GLY A 64 -0.73 -6.96 -0.97
C GLY A 64 -0.92 -5.59 -0.36
N TYR A 65 -0.79 -5.51 0.96
CA TYR A 65 -0.90 -4.25 1.69
C TYR A 65 0.16 -3.26 1.20
N LEU A 66 1.41 -3.72 1.12
CA LEU A 66 2.51 -2.87 0.67
C LEU A 66 2.29 -2.41 -0.78
N THR A 67 1.87 -3.32 -1.65
CA THR A 67 1.60 -2.98 -3.04
C THR A 67 0.50 -1.91 -3.13
N ASN A 68 -0.55 -2.05 -2.33
CA ASN A 68 -1.63 -1.06 -2.35
C ASN A 68 -1.17 0.32 -1.88
N LEU A 69 -0.34 0.39 -0.84
CA LEU A 69 0.22 1.66 -0.39
C LEU A 69 1.04 2.32 -1.49
N ARG A 70 1.89 1.53 -2.15
CA ARG A 70 2.73 2.03 -3.23
C ARG A 70 1.91 2.49 -4.42
N MET A 71 0.85 1.73 -4.75
CA MET A 71 -0.01 2.11 -5.87
C MET A 71 -0.78 3.38 -5.60
N GLN A 72 -1.27 3.57 -4.38
CA GLN A 72 -1.95 4.81 -4.04
C GLN A 72 -1.01 6.00 -4.16
N HIS A 73 0.23 5.85 -3.69
CA HIS A 73 1.23 6.90 -3.81
C HIS A 73 1.51 7.21 -5.28
N CYS A 74 1.66 6.16 -6.09
CA CYS A 74 1.92 6.30 -7.51
C CYS A 74 0.79 7.08 -8.20
N ARG A 75 -0.44 6.74 -7.91
CA ARG A 75 -1.58 7.42 -8.51
C ARG A 75 -1.62 8.89 -8.11
N ARG A 76 -1.33 9.19 -6.85
CA ARG A 76 -1.26 10.59 -6.40
C ARG A 76 -0.15 11.35 -7.11
N ALA A 77 1.01 10.70 -7.30
CA ALA A 77 2.13 11.33 -8.00
C ALA A 77 1.79 11.62 -9.45
N ILE A 78 1.12 10.67 -10.12
CA ILE A 78 0.69 10.88 -11.51
C ILE A 78 -0.32 12.02 -11.57
N ALA A 79 -1.26 12.06 -10.63
CA ALA A 79 -2.25 13.13 -10.57
C ALA A 79 -1.61 14.49 -10.34
N ALA A 80 -0.48 14.52 -9.64
CA ALA A 80 0.26 15.75 -9.38
C ALA A 80 1.18 16.14 -10.54
N GLY A 81 1.24 15.35 -11.62
CA GLY A 81 1.99 15.71 -12.80
C GLY A 81 3.23 14.90 -13.07
N ALA A 82 3.58 13.94 -12.24
CA ALA A 82 4.76 13.13 -12.46
C ALA A 82 4.57 12.22 -13.68
N SER A 83 5.67 11.88 -14.35
CA SER A 83 5.63 10.85 -15.37
C SER A 83 5.34 9.50 -14.72
N VAL A 84 4.86 8.54 -15.52
CA VAL A 84 4.57 7.21 -15.02
C VAL A 84 5.84 6.58 -14.44
N LEU A 85 6.97 6.72 -15.12
CA LEU A 85 8.22 6.14 -14.63
C LEU A 85 8.65 6.77 -13.31
N ASP A 86 8.61 8.10 -13.24
CA ASP A 86 8.99 8.78 -12.00
C ASP A 86 8.07 8.41 -10.85
N ALA A 87 6.77 8.33 -11.12
CA ALA A 87 5.80 7.94 -10.10
C ALA A 87 6.07 6.53 -9.60
N CYS A 88 6.37 5.61 -10.52
CA CYS A 88 6.71 4.24 -10.17
C CYS A 88 7.92 4.20 -9.24
N ASN A 89 9.00 4.88 -9.62
CA ASN A 89 10.22 4.87 -8.83
C ASN A 89 10.05 5.55 -7.48
N ALA A 90 9.34 6.67 -7.44
CA ALA A 90 9.12 7.40 -6.20
C ALA A 90 8.25 6.61 -5.21
N SER A 91 7.48 5.67 -5.71
CA SER A 91 6.56 4.89 -4.87
C SER A 91 7.21 3.63 -4.28
N GLY A 92 8.45 3.32 -4.67
CA GLY A 92 9.16 2.18 -4.10
C GLY A 92 9.18 0.94 -4.99
N PHE A 93 8.62 1.00 -6.18
CA PHE A 93 8.68 -0.15 -7.11
C PHE A 93 10.06 -0.22 -7.74
N THR A 94 10.58 -1.44 -7.87
CA THR A 94 11.91 -1.65 -8.46
C THR A 94 11.87 -2.24 -9.85
N ASN A 95 10.76 -2.89 -10.22
CA ASN A 95 10.63 -3.55 -11.51
C ASN A 95 9.50 -2.91 -12.28
N TYR A 96 9.85 -2.12 -13.29
CA TYR A 96 8.86 -1.35 -14.04
C TYR A 96 7.88 -2.26 -14.78
N THR A 97 8.37 -3.36 -15.37
CA THR A 97 7.52 -4.28 -16.10
C THR A 97 6.48 -4.92 -15.18
N SER A 98 6.92 -5.38 -14.01
CA SER A 98 6.00 -5.93 -13.01
C SER A 98 5.00 -4.88 -12.51
N PHE A 99 5.48 -3.66 -12.33
CA PHE A 99 4.60 -2.55 -11.92
C PHE A 99 3.47 -2.35 -12.93
N LEU A 100 3.80 -2.32 -14.22
CA LEU A 100 2.80 -2.11 -15.26
C LEU A 100 1.73 -3.20 -15.22
N LYS A 101 2.16 -4.46 -15.08
CA LYS A 101 1.22 -5.58 -15.01
C LYS A 101 0.32 -5.47 -13.79
N THR A 102 0.91 -5.15 -12.65
CA THR A 102 0.16 -5.06 -11.40
C THR A 102 -0.83 -3.91 -11.45
N PHE A 103 -0.41 -2.77 -11.97
CA PHE A 103 -1.29 -1.60 -12.09
C PHE A 103 -2.52 -1.97 -12.93
N ARG A 104 -2.28 -2.56 -14.09
CA ARG A 104 -3.39 -2.94 -14.97
C ARG A 104 -4.30 -3.98 -14.32
N SER A 105 -3.70 -4.93 -13.60
CA SER A 105 -4.49 -5.95 -12.91
C SER A 105 -5.39 -5.34 -11.85
N LEU A 106 -4.90 -4.36 -11.11
CA LEU A 106 -5.66 -3.74 -10.03
C LEU A 106 -6.71 -2.75 -10.52
N TYR A 107 -6.41 -2.00 -11.56
CA TYR A 107 -7.27 -0.89 -11.96
C TYR A 107 -7.93 -1.06 -13.33
N GLY A 108 -7.59 -2.12 -14.06
CA GLY A 108 -8.22 -2.40 -15.34
C GLY A 108 -7.70 -1.60 -16.51
N ILE A 109 -6.82 -0.62 -16.27
CA ILE A 109 -6.23 0.20 -17.32
C ILE A 109 -4.74 0.35 -17.03
N THR A 110 -3.99 0.80 -18.04
CA THR A 110 -2.56 1.05 -17.87
C THR A 110 -2.34 2.39 -17.17
N PRO A 111 -1.15 2.59 -16.57
CA PRO A 111 -0.85 3.89 -15.98
C PRO A 111 -0.93 5.05 -16.96
N SER A 112 -0.55 4.81 -18.21
CA SER A 112 -0.65 5.86 -19.24
C SER A 112 -2.09 6.21 -19.54
N GLU A 113 -2.95 5.21 -19.61
CA GLU A 113 -4.39 5.44 -19.79
C GLU A 113 -4.98 6.20 -18.62
N TYR A 114 -4.57 5.84 -17.41
CA TYR A 114 -5.00 6.52 -16.21
C TYR A 114 -4.60 8.00 -16.26
N ARG A 115 -3.35 8.28 -16.64
CA ARG A 115 -2.85 9.65 -16.76
C ARG A 115 -3.66 10.43 -17.79
N ASN A 116 -3.98 9.81 -18.91
CA ASN A 116 -4.76 10.46 -19.95
C ASN A 116 -6.18 10.78 -19.51
N GLN A 117 -6.78 9.86 -18.73
CA GLN A 117 -8.11 10.09 -18.17
C GLN A 117 -8.10 11.30 -17.23
N LEU A 118 -7.06 11.42 -16.42
CA LEU A 118 -6.93 12.53 -15.49
C LEU A 118 -6.87 13.87 -16.24
N ARG A 119 -6.18 13.90 -17.36
CA ARG A 119 -6.05 15.13 -18.14
C ARG A 119 -7.40 15.61 -18.67
N ARG A 120 -8.30 14.70 -18.98
CA ARG A 120 -9.61 15.07 -19.50
C ARG A 120 -10.61 15.33 -18.40
N THR A 121 -10.55 14.53 -17.34
CA THR A 121 -11.53 14.58 -16.25
C THR A 121 -11.57 15.93 -15.53
N PRO A 122 -10.41 16.55 -15.17
CA PRO A 122 -10.47 17.83 -14.48
C PRO A 122 -11.20 18.91 -15.24
N GLU A 123 -11.07 18.93 -16.57
CA GLU A 123 -11.77 19.93 -17.36
C GLU A 123 -13.27 19.76 -17.29
N ARG A 124 -13.73 18.52 -17.38
CA ARG A 124 -15.16 18.26 -17.31
C ARG A 124 -15.70 18.60 -15.92
N VAL A 125 -14.93 18.30 -14.89
CA VAL A 125 -15.34 18.64 -13.53
C VAL A 125 -15.45 20.14 -13.37
N HIS A 126 -14.51 20.87 -13.89
CA HIS A 126 -14.53 22.33 -13.78
C HIS A 126 -15.68 22.94 -14.57
N SER A 127 -16.10 22.30 -15.63
CA SER A 127 -17.15 22.85 -16.47
C SER A 127 -18.54 22.61 -15.93
N THR A 128 -18.69 21.89 -14.84
CA THR A 128 -19.99 21.49 -14.32
C THR A 128 -20.33 22.10 -12.96
N PRO A 129 -19.64 23.05 -12.42
CA PRO A 129 -19.97 23.58 -11.09
C PRO A 129 -21.33 24.23 -11.00
#